data_25707bf7325c118d6e66709de0e46a07
#
_entry.id   25707bf7325c118d6e66709de0e46a07
#
_cell.length_a   1.000
_cell.length_b   1.000
_cell.length_c   1.000
_cell.angle_alpha   90.00
_cell.angle_beta   90.00
_cell.angle_gamma   90.00
#
_symmetry.space_group_name_H-M   'P 1'
#
loop_
_entity.id
_entity.type
_entity.pdbx_description
1 polymer ?
#
loop_
_entity_poly.entity_id
_entity_poly.type
_entity_poly.pdbx_seq_one_letter_code
_entity_poly.pdbx_strand_id
1 'polypeptide(L)'
;MKECLASRYIKKTDLRPEENERILQDLFAFNSMKRTSFLWQRQGRKFLKDDGKELSHQLKLKEVFACNDYFANSARMTAAGMIKSGQELAKLYIEDAKKDIKAIRKVLRKKKKYRKKLLKIKESIIKHTKDPKKPLKGSANIQYEKDGSVTVQFFQKVWTYETLYLFEHQWLDRKLRQLKTQIAKMEHKLKRLEIRQQRLKNHPLKVRFGGKKLTKNRMIPERHRALEKRRNKRMMISGRKDCQYGNFVFHYDIETKTLEYRSMTDWDGARICFPNVTFPYGQEWIETWLQERKGAIAWEIVDCGTAWQIRCILTKEPESMNNYYGDGTIGIDINYDHIAMTETDQSGNLLHHEVMRYDMEGKRSGQIKHQISEALEKVFEYADQQHKPITAENIKSIQRKKFYDKHRKRHRHISMFASHCIQELLISKAVKHHIGVKFVHPAYTSKAGKMRYLRRYGLSVHEAAALCIARRGQEFKESIPSYLKPYLKNEKVRALIPQQWGSITKLINKVTTQDLLLYMDPVIHRN
;
A
#
# COMPACT_ATOMS: atom_id res chain seq x y z
N MET A 1 1.84 2.51 20.65
CA MET A 1 1.37 3.06 19.34
C MET A 1 0.70 4.40 19.59
N LYS A 2 0.79 5.38 18.63
CA LYS A 2 0.05 6.65 18.78
C LYS A 2 -1.33 6.50 18.18
N GLU A 3 -2.35 6.77 18.95
CA GLU A 3 -3.74 6.81 18.53
C GLU A 3 -4.26 8.25 18.48
N CYS A 4 -5.14 8.53 17.52
CA CYS A 4 -5.75 9.83 17.32
C CYS A 4 -7.28 9.68 17.44
N LEU A 5 -7.81 10.11 18.56
CA LEU A 5 -9.23 10.06 18.88
C LEU A 5 -9.88 11.40 18.49
N ALA A 6 -10.98 11.37 17.77
CA ALA A 6 -11.66 12.57 17.28
C ALA A 6 -12.95 12.79 18.04
N SER A 7 -13.17 14.04 18.50
CA SER A 7 -14.42 14.43 19.16
C SER A 7 -15.59 14.48 18.18
N ARG A 8 -16.81 14.54 18.70
CA ARG A 8 -17.95 15.06 17.96
C ARG A 8 -17.69 16.48 17.48
N TYR A 9 -18.44 16.94 16.49
CA TYR A 9 -18.33 18.30 16.00
C TYR A 9 -18.95 19.29 17.00
N ILE A 10 -18.20 20.36 17.30
CA ILE A 10 -18.62 21.47 18.15
C ILE A 10 -18.99 22.61 17.20
N LYS A 11 -20.23 23.10 17.24
CA LYS A 11 -20.65 24.19 16.36
C LYS A 11 -19.90 25.47 16.73
N LYS A 12 -19.55 26.27 15.74
CA LYS A 12 -18.94 27.59 16.00
C LYS A 12 -19.87 28.55 16.73
N THR A 13 -21.17 28.33 16.64
CA THR A 13 -22.20 29.07 17.39
C THR A 13 -22.18 28.81 18.89
N ASP A 14 -21.55 27.70 19.31
CA ASP A 14 -21.43 27.32 20.73
C ASP A 14 -20.28 28.08 21.43
N LEU A 15 -19.47 28.82 20.68
CA LEU A 15 -18.42 29.72 21.14
C LEU A 15 -18.75 31.16 20.79
N ARG A 16 -18.25 32.13 21.56
CA ARG A 16 -18.37 33.54 21.25
C ARG A 16 -17.68 33.89 19.93
N PRO A 17 -18.17 34.88 19.16
CA PRO A 17 -17.55 35.29 17.90
C PRO A 17 -16.04 35.62 18.06
N GLU A 18 -15.69 36.34 19.11
CA GLU A 18 -14.31 36.73 19.42
C GLU A 18 -13.39 35.52 19.68
N GLU A 19 -13.90 34.51 20.37
CA GLU A 19 -13.15 33.25 20.61
C GLU A 19 -12.89 32.50 19.30
N ASN A 20 -13.90 32.43 18.42
CA ASN A 20 -13.73 31.83 17.11
C ASN A 20 -12.70 32.57 16.25
N GLU A 21 -12.73 33.90 16.27
CA GLU A 21 -11.74 34.70 15.52
C GLU A 21 -10.32 34.47 16.07
N ARG A 22 -10.15 34.45 17.38
CA ARG A 22 -8.88 34.21 18.05
C ARG A 22 -8.30 32.82 17.71
N ILE A 23 -9.13 31.78 17.71
CA ILE A 23 -8.72 30.44 17.29
C ILE A 23 -8.26 30.44 15.81
N LEU A 24 -8.95 31.18 14.93
CA LEU A 24 -8.55 31.31 13.52
C LEU A 24 -7.20 32.05 13.36
N GLN A 25 -6.97 33.08 14.16
CA GLN A 25 -5.69 33.81 14.21
C GLN A 25 -4.55 32.89 14.67
N ASP A 26 -4.78 32.12 15.73
CA ASP A 26 -3.82 31.14 16.23
C ASP A 26 -3.51 30.04 15.20
N LEU A 27 -4.54 29.53 14.52
CA LEU A 27 -4.35 28.59 13.41
C LEU A 27 -3.50 29.15 12.28
N PHE A 28 -3.71 30.41 11.91
CA PHE A 28 -2.92 31.10 10.88
C PHE A 28 -1.47 31.29 11.33
N ALA A 29 -1.25 31.81 12.54
CA ALA A 29 0.07 32.06 13.11
C ALA A 29 0.86 30.75 13.28
N PHE A 30 0.27 29.71 13.88
CA PHE A 30 0.88 28.40 14.03
C PHE A 30 1.30 27.77 12.69
N ASN A 31 0.43 27.83 11.69
CA ASN A 31 0.73 27.27 10.39
C ASN A 31 1.77 28.10 9.61
N SER A 32 1.84 29.42 9.84
CA SER A 32 2.90 30.27 9.33
C SER A 32 4.25 29.90 9.97
N MET A 33 4.29 29.77 11.28
CA MET A 33 5.45 29.31 12.04
C MET A 33 5.93 27.93 11.57
N LYS A 34 5.02 26.98 11.39
CA LYS A 34 5.32 25.65 10.86
C LYS A 34 5.94 25.69 9.46
N ARG A 35 5.45 26.55 8.57
CA ARG A 35 6.00 26.71 7.21
C ARG A 35 7.38 27.34 7.24
N THR A 36 7.59 28.34 8.08
CA THR A 36 8.89 29.00 8.30
C THR A 36 9.90 28.00 8.84
N SER A 37 9.54 27.26 9.89
CA SER A 37 10.37 26.19 10.46
C SER A 37 10.71 25.11 9.45
N PHE A 38 9.74 24.69 8.63
CA PHE A 38 9.98 23.71 7.56
C PHE A 38 11.02 24.20 6.55
N LEU A 39 10.96 25.47 6.15
CA LEU A 39 11.94 26.06 5.23
C LEU A 39 13.33 26.11 5.86
N TRP A 40 13.46 26.61 7.09
CA TRP A 40 14.72 26.69 7.81
C TRP A 40 15.39 25.33 7.99
N GLN A 41 14.64 24.34 8.50
CA GLN A 41 15.16 22.98 8.70
C GLN A 41 15.55 22.32 7.38
N ARG A 42 14.76 22.53 6.32
CA ARG A 42 15.06 21.97 5.00
C ARG A 42 16.30 22.58 4.36
N GLN A 43 16.57 23.86 4.63
CA GLN A 43 17.73 24.59 4.14
C GLN A 43 18.98 24.35 5.02
N GLY A 44 18.83 23.68 6.17
CA GLY A 44 19.92 23.54 7.14
C GLY A 44 20.34 24.90 7.73
N ARG A 45 19.39 25.85 7.85
CA ARG A 45 19.69 27.22 8.31
C ARG A 45 20.12 27.19 9.77
N LYS A 46 21.24 27.81 10.09
CA LYS A 46 21.73 28.00 11.45
C LYS A 46 21.49 29.43 11.87
N PHE A 47 21.21 29.63 13.13
CA PHE A 47 21.06 30.94 13.76
C PHE A 47 22.08 31.04 14.89
N LEU A 48 22.66 32.24 15.06
CA LEU A 48 23.62 32.51 16.13
C LEU A 48 23.01 33.56 17.07
N LYS A 49 23.36 33.48 18.33
CA LYS A 49 23.12 34.50 19.33
C LYS A 49 24.23 35.59 19.21
N ASP A 50 24.06 36.69 19.91
CA ASP A 50 25.04 37.77 19.96
C ASP A 50 26.38 37.31 20.55
N ASP A 51 26.37 36.28 21.39
CA ASP A 51 27.56 35.64 21.98
C ASP A 51 28.22 34.59 21.05
N GLY A 52 27.76 34.47 19.80
CA GLY A 52 28.27 33.52 18.79
C GLY A 52 27.82 32.08 18.97
N LYS A 53 27.06 31.74 20.02
CA LYS A 53 26.54 30.41 20.24
C LYS A 53 25.35 30.10 19.32
N GLU A 54 25.19 28.83 18.95
CA GLU A 54 24.07 28.38 18.09
C GLU A 54 22.74 28.58 18.81
N LEU A 55 21.83 29.35 18.17
CA LEU A 55 20.46 29.55 18.62
C LEU A 55 19.56 28.43 18.01
N SER A 56 18.82 27.74 18.86
CA SER A 56 17.92 26.71 18.37
C SER A 56 16.79 27.27 17.50
N HIS A 57 16.32 26.48 16.52
CA HIS A 57 15.17 26.88 15.69
C HIS A 57 13.92 27.19 16.51
N GLN A 58 13.75 26.57 17.68
CA GLN A 58 12.63 26.80 18.58
C GLN A 58 12.69 28.20 19.16
N LEU A 59 13.84 28.60 19.71
CA LEU A 59 14.03 29.91 20.28
C LEU A 59 13.90 31.02 19.20
N LYS A 60 14.46 30.79 18.01
CA LYS A 60 14.30 31.74 16.90
C LYS A 60 12.86 31.89 16.43
N LEU A 61 12.07 30.80 16.44
CA LEU A 61 10.63 30.86 16.14
C LEU A 61 9.87 31.65 17.22
N LYS A 62 10.20 31.42 18.48
CA LYS A 62 9.63 32.17 19.62
C LYS A 62 9.85 33.66 19.48
N GLU A 63 11.09 34.07 19.14
CA GLU A 63 11.48 35.46 18.92
C GLU A 63 10.69 36.07 17.72
N VAL A 64 10.73 35.42 16.54
CA VAL A 64 10.13 35.96 15.31
C VAL A 64 8.61 36.06 15.38
N PHE A 65 7.95 35.14 16.08
CA PHE A 65 6.47 35.08 16.16
C PHE A 65 5.93 35.59 17.50
N ALA A 66 6.78 36.08 18.40
CA ALA A 66 6.42 36.57 19.74
C ALA A 66 5.49 35.61 20.48
N CYS A 67 5.77 34.31 20.42
CA CYS A 67 4.86 33.28 20.93
C CYS A 67 5.49 32.49 22.09
N ASN A 68 4.62 31.74 22.77
CA ASN A 68 5.06 30.83 23.82
C ASN A 68 5.89 29.66 23.28
N ASP A 69 6.76 29.13 24.10
CA ASP A 69 7.68 28.02 23.79
C ASP A 69 6.97 26.75 23.33
N TYR A 70 5.79 26.46 23.87
CA TYR A 70 5.00 25.26 23.52
C TYR A 70 4.51 25.29 22.07
N PHE A 71 4.08 26.45 21.57
CA PHE A 71 3.66 26.61 20.19
C PHE A 71 4.86 26.54 19.24
N ALA A 72 5.95 27.24 19.56
CA ALA A 72 7.18 27.24 18.78
C ALA A 72 7.75 25.83 18.63
N ASN A 73 7.84 25.07 19.73
CA ASN A 73 8.31 23.69 19.71
C ASN A 73 7.37 22.76 18.94
N SER A 74 6.06 22.88 19.13
CA SER A 74 5.08 22.05 18.41
C SER A 74 5.11 22.29 16.92
N ALA A 75 5.24 23.55 16.47
CA ALA A 75 5.39 23.90 15.06
C ALA A 75 6.70 23.35 14.48
N ARG A 76 7.83 23.47 15.22
CA ARG A 76 9.14 22.92 14.86
C ARG A 76 9.09 21.39 14.72
N MET A 77 8.54 20.70 15.70
CA MET A 77 8.43 19.24 15.69
C MET A 77 7.52 18.75 14.55
N THR A 78 6.41 19.44 14.30
CA THR A 78 5.51 19.13 13.16
C THR A 78 6.25 19.29 11.83
N ALA A 79 7.05 20.34 11.68
CA ALA A 79 7.87 20.57 10.49
C ALA A 79 8.94 19.47 10.30
N ALA A 80 9.63 19.09 11.38
CA ALA A 80 10.61 18.01 11.39
C ALA A 80 9.98 16.67 10.99
N GLY A 81 8.80 16.36 11.55
CA GLY A 81 8.04 15.18 11.19
C GLY A 81 7.65 15.12 9.70
N MET A 82 7.28 16.25 9.11
CA MET A 82 7.00 16.36 7.67
C MET A 82 8.25 16.12 6.81
N ILE A 83 9.40 16.60 7.23
CA ILE A 83 10.68 16.37 6.53
C ILE A 83 11.04 14.89 6.60
N LYS A 84 11.01 14.29 7.79
CA LYS A 84 11.27 12.85 8.00
C LYS A 84 10.35 11.97 7.18
N SER A 85 9.04 12.25 7.20
CA SER A 85 8.05 11.55 6.37
C SER A 85 8.36 11.67 4.88
N GLY A 86 8.77 12.85 4.41
CA GLY A 86 9.21 13.07 3.04
C GLY A 86 10.45 12.25 2.67
N GLN A 87 11.40 12.13 3.57
CA GLN A 87 12.61 11.32 3.37
C GLN A 87 12.29 9.82 3.26
N GLU A 88 11.45 9.31 4.15
CA GLU A 88 11.02 7.90 4.11
C GLU A 88 10.23 7.58 2.83
N LEU A 89 9.32 8.47 2.42
CA LEU A 89 8.62 8.35 1.13
C LEU A 89 9.58 8.36 -0.06
N ALA A 90 10.63 9.18 -0.01
CA ALA A 90 11.64 9.20 -1.07
C ALA A 90 12.37 7.85 -1.18
N LYS A 91 12.75 7.24 -0.05
CA LYS A 91 13.36 5.90 -0.01
C LYS A 91 12.45 4.86 -0.68
N LEU A 92 11.16 4.83 -0.31
CA LEU A 92 10.17 3.91 -0.91
C LEU A 92 10.04 4.12 -2.43
N TYR A 93 9.96 5.37 -2.89
CA TYR A 93 9.87 5.67 -4.33
C TYR A 93 11.16 5.31 -5.09
N ILE A 94 12.34 5.43 -4.46
CA ILE A 94 13.61 4.99 -5.04
C ILE A 94 13.63 3.48 -5.20
N GLU A 95 13.18 2.73 -4.20
CA GLU A 95 13.10 1.27 -4.27
C GLU A 95 12.09 0.79 -5.33
N ASP A 96 10.91 1.40 -5.38
CA ASP A 96 9.91 1.12 -6.42
C ASP A 96 10.47 1.39 -7.82
N ALA A 97 11.18 2.52 -7.99
CA ALA A 97 11.83 2.84 -9.26
C ALA A 97 12.92 1.81 -9.62
N LYS A 98 13.73 1.34 -8.65
CA LYS A 98 14.73 0.28 -8.87
C LYS A 98 14.07 -1.02 -9.36
N LYS A 99 12.96 -1.44 -8.74
CA LYS A 99 12.20 -2.65 -9.12
C LYS A 99 11.64 -2.50 -10.54
N ASP A 100 11.03 -1.36 -10.84
CA ASP A 100 10.47 -1.06 -12.17
C ASP A 100 11.57 -1.03 -13.26
N ILE A 101 12.72 -0.42 -13.00
CA ILE A 101 13.88 -0.38 -13.90
C ILE A 101 14.38 -1.80 -14.18
N LYS A 102 14.58 -2.63 -13.14
CA LYS A 102 15.00 -4.03 -13.28
C LYS A 102 14.04 -4.84 -14.15
N ALA A 103 12.73 -4.67 -13.93
CA ALA A 103 11.69 -5.35 -14.70
C ALA A 103 11.70 -4.94 -16.17
N ILE A 104 11.77 -3.62 -16.46
CA ILE A 104 11.83 -3.11 -17.84
C ILE A 104 13.09 -3.59 -18.55
N ARG A 105 14.26 -3.51 -17.93
CA ARG A 105 15.53 -3.99 -18.51
C ARG A 105 15.46 -5.47 -18.88
N LYS A 106 14.84 -6.32 -18.02
CA LYS A 106 14.64 -7.75 -18.31
C LYS A 106 13.78 -7.97 -19.55
N VAL A 107 12.67 -7.26 -19.68
CA VAL A 107 11.76 -7.37 -20.84
C VAL A 107 12.40 -6.79 -22.11
N LEU A 108 13.07 -5.66 -21.99
CA LEU A 108 13.78 -4.99 -23.08
C LEU A 108 14.87 -5.91 -23.68
N ARG A 109 15.66 -6.57 -22.81
CA ARG A 109 16.67 -7.56 -23.23
C ARG A 109 16.05 -8.70 -24.05
N LYS A 110 14.90 -9.25 -23.59
CA LYS A 110 14.18 -10.31 -24.31
C LYS A 110 13.69 -9.84 -25.67
N LYS A 111 13.10 -8.62 -25.76
CA LYS A 111 12.60 -8.06 -27.02
C LYS A 111 13.73 -7.73 -27.99
N LYS A 112 14.84 -7.17 -27.52
CA LYS A 112 16.05 -6.93 -28.35
C LYS A 112 16.62 -8.25 -28.89
N LYS A 113 16.72 -9.30 -28.04
CA LYS A 113 17.17 -10.65 -28.47
C LYS A 113 16.23 -11.23 -29.53
N TYR A 114 14.91 -11.09 -29.34
CA TYR A 114 13.92 -11.57 -30.30
C TYR A 114 13.99 -10.79 -31.62
N ARG A 115 14.08 -9.46 -31.57
CA ARG A 115 14.27 -8.64 -32.77
C ARG A 115 15.55 -9.03 -33.54
N LYS A 116 16.66 -9.27 -32.84
CA LYS A 116 17.93 -9.72 -33.47
C LYS A 116 17.76 -11.06 -34.21
N LYS A 117 16.98 -12.01 -33.63
CA LYS A 117 16.65 -13.27 -34.30
C LYS A 117 15.86 -13.02 -35.58
N LEU A 118 14.82 -12.17 -35.56
CA LEU A 118 14.00 -11.88 -36.73
C LEU A 118 14.80 -11.13 -37.82
N LEU A 119 15.73 -10.26 -37.47
CA LEU A 119 16.63 -9.61 -38.41
C LEU A 119 17.54 -10.63 -39.13
N LYS A 120 18.09 -11.61 -38.43
CA LYS A 120 18.87 -12.69 -39.04
C LYS A 120 18.06 -13.53 -40.01
N ILE A 121 16.78 -13.75 -39.73
CA ILE A 121 15.85 -14.42 -40.66
C ILE A 121 15.67 -13.54 -41.88
N LYS A 122 15.42 -12.24 -41.74
CA LYS A 122 15.29 -11.33 -42.88
C LYS A 122 16.53 -11.27 -43.75
N GLU A 123 17.72 -11.20 -43.14
CA GLU A 123 19.01 -11.27 -43.83
C GLU A 123 19.17 -12.59 -44.60
N SER A 124 18.72 -13.71 -44.02
CA SER A 124 18.74 -15.02 -44.68
C SER A 124 17.79 -15.09 -45.87
N ILE A 125 16.59 -14.50 -45.79
CA ILE A 125 15.64 -14.40 -46.91
C ILE A 125 16.25 -13.60 -48.06
N ILE A 126 16.82 -12.45 -47.78
CA ILE A 126 17.47 -11.60 -48.82
C ILE A 126 18.61 -12.36 -49.50
N LYS A 127 19.40 -13.18 -48.78
CA LYS A 127 20.46 -13.99 -49.36
C LYS A 127 19.91 -15.14 -50.22
N HIS A 128 18.84 -15.79 -49.77
CA HIS A 128 18.16 -16.86 -50.52
C HIS A 128 17.50 -16.34 -51.79
N THR A 129 16.89 -15.17 -51.74
CA THR A 129 16.27 -14.52 -52.94
C THR A 129 17.31 -14.16 -53.99
N LYS A 130 18.55 -13.79 -53.60
CA LYS A 130 19.67 -13.51 -54.54
C LYS A 130 20.32 -14.78 -55.07
N ASP A 131 20.36 -15.85 -54.29
CA ASP A 131 20.96 -17.13 -54.62
C ASP A 131 20.15 -18.25 -53.98
N PRO A 132 19.23 -18.91 -54.74
CA PRO A 132 18.36 -19.95 -54.22
C PRO A 132 19.09 -21.19 -53.66
N LYS A 133 20.36 -21.41 -53.99
CA LYS A 133 21.18 -22.48 -53.42
C LYS A 133 21.57 -22.22 -51.96
N LYS A 134 21.46 -20.98 -51.46
CA LYS A 134 21.76 -20.65 -50.07
C LYS A 134 20.57 -21.02 -49.17
N PRO A 135 20.75 -21.88 -48.16
CA PRO A 135 19.68 -22.30 -47.29
C PRO A 135 19.17 -21.15 -46.44
N LEU A 136 17.86 -21.16 -46.12
CA LEU A 136 17.27 -20.28 -45.13
C LEU A 136 17.86 -20.57 -43.78
N LYS A 137 18.68 -19.66 -43.23
CA LYS A 137 19.29 -19.76 -41.89
C LYS A 137 18.58 -18.86 -40.93
N GLY A 138 18.48 -19.28 -39.67
CA GLY A 138 18.16 -18.34 -38.62
C GLY A 138 17.18 -18.83 -37.56
N SER A 139 16.44 -19.90 -37.80
CA SER A 139 15.59 -20.51 -36.81
C SER A 139 15.19 -21.93 -37.24
N ALA A 140 15.23 -22.88 -36.34
CA ALA A 140 14.64 -24.20 -36.49
C ALA A 140 13.11 -24.17 -36.69
N ASN A 141 12.50 -22.98 -36.60
CA ASN A 141 11.06 -22.78 -36.62
C ASN A 141 10.55 -22.25 -37.97
N ILE A 142 11.40 -22.20 -39.01
CA ILE A 142 11.00 -21.81 -40.37
C ILE A 142 11.45 -22.88 -41.33
N GLN A 143 10.49 -23.51 -41.99
CA GLN A 143 10.74 -24.51 -43.01
C GLN A 143 10.24 -23.99 -44.34
N TYR A 144 11.08 -24.16 -45.37
CA TYR A 144 10.72 -23.89 -46.74
C TYR A 144 10.33 -25.19 -47.41
N GLU A 145 9.07 -25.31 -47.75
CA GLU A 145 8.52 -26.52 -48.35
C GLU A 145 8.85 -26.61 -49.84
N LYS A 146 8.81 -27.82 -50.42
CA LYS A 146 9.15 -28.05 -51.83
C LYS A 146 8.18 -27.39 -52.81
N ASP A 147 6.96 -27.13 -52.42
CA ASP A 147 5.92 -26.44 -53.17
C ASP A 147 6.05 -24.90 -53.17
N GLY A 148 7.11 -24.36 -52.54
CA GLY A 148 7.33 -22.94 -52.38
C GLY A 148 6.62 -22.32 -51.18
N SER A 149 5.81 -23.05 -50.47
CA SER A 149 5.17 -22.58 -49.23
C SER A 149 6.17 -22.52 -48.07
N VAL A 150 5.89 -21.68 -47.09
CA VAL A 150 6.74 -21.47 -45.92
C VAL A 150 5.96 -21.72 -44.65
N THR A 151 6.39 -22.73 -43.90
CA THR A 151 5.86 -23.05 -42.59
C THR A 151 6.66 -22.38 -41.49
N VAL A 152 5.98 -21.59 -40.67
CA VAL A 152 6.58 -20.83 -39.56
C VAL A 152 6.01 -21.26 -38.25
N GLN A 153 6.85 -21.78 -37.35
CA GLN A 153 6.45 -22.18 -36.02
C GLN A 153 7.04 -21.23 -34.97
N PHE A 154 6.17 -20.58 -34.19
CA PHE A 154 6.56 -19.81 -33.01
C PHE A 154 5.79 -20.28 -31.77
N PHE A 155 6.50 -20.77 -30.78
CA PHE A 155 5.95 -21.40 -29.58
C PHE A 155 5.04 -22.59 -29.93
N GLN A 156 3.75 -22.51 -29.63
CA GLN A 156 2.76 -23.56 -29.89
C GLN A 156 1.90 -23.29 -31.14
N LYS A 157 2.22 -22.24 -31.92
CA LYS A 157 1.46 -21.85 -33.10
C LYS A 157 2.28 -22.06 -34.34
N VAL A 158 1.67 -22.68 -35.31
CA VAL A 158 2.21 -22.90 -36.66
C VAL A 158 1.38 -22.09 -37.64
N TRP A 159 2.03 -21.40 -38.56
CA TRP A 159 1.41 -20.69 -39.67
C TRP A 159 2.08 -21.11 -40.97
N THR A 160 1.27 -21.33 -42.01
CA THR A 160 1.75 -21.59 -43.36
C THR A 160 1.42 -20.39 -44.24
N TYR A 161 2.36 -19.99 -45.07
CA TYR A 161 2.24 -18.91 -46.05
C TYR A 161 2.48 -19.49 -47.46
N GLU A 162 1.68 -19.08 -48.44
CA GLU A 162 1.78 -19.56 -49.81
C GLU A 162 3.13 -19.23 -50.45
N THR A 163 3.70 -18.11 -50.08
CA THR A 163 5.00 -17.67 -50.61
C THR A 163 5.91 -17.07 -49.54
N LEU A 164 7.22 -17.15 -49.75
CA LEU A 164 8.22 -16.49 -48.88
C LEU A 164 8.01 -14.96 -48.85
N TYR A 165 7.55 -14.36 -49.93
CA TYR A 165 7.23 -12.95 -50.04
C TYR A 165 6.09 -12.55 -49.10
N LEU A 166 5.02 -13.30 -49.06
CA LEU A 166 3.90 -13.05 -48.15
C LEU A 166 4.31 -13.18 -46.68
N PHE A 167 5.11 -14.19 -46.34
CA PHE A 167 5.68 -14.29 -45.00
C PHE A 167 6.53 -13.07 -44.62
N GLU A 168 7.43 -12.62 -45.55
CA GLU A 168 8.31 -11.50 -45.27
C GLU A 168 7.51 -10.21 -45.04
N HIS A 169 6.60 -9.85 -45.94
CA HIS A 169 5.92 -8.55 -45.91
C HIS A 169 4.74 -8.50 -44.95
N GLN A 170 3.90 -9.51 -44.91
CA GLN A 170 2.70 -9.52 -44.05
C GLN A 170 3.03 -9.79 -42.59
N TRP A 171 4.00 -10.66 -42.30
CA TRP A 171 4.31 -11.05 -40.93
C TRP A 171 5.64 -10.49 -40.43
N LEU A 172 6.75 -10.77 -41.09
CA LEU A 172 8.10 -10.48 -40.58
C LEU A 172 8.35 -8.97 -40.46
N ASP A 173 8.10 -8.22 -41.53
CA ASP A 173 8.29 -6.77 -41.53
C ASP A 173 7.31 -6.05 -40.60
N ARG A 174 6.06 -6.49 -40.57
CA ARG A 174 5.08 -5.98 -39.60
C ARG A 174 5.55 -6.22 -38.18
N LYS A 175 6.08 -7.42 -37.88
CA LYS A 175 6.57 -7.80 -36.55
C LYS A 175 7.82 -7.02 -36.18
N LEU A 176 8.75 -6.83 -37.08
CA LEU A 176 9.95 -6.02 -36.86
C LEU A 176 9.61 -4.55 -36.57
N ARG A 177 8.67 -3.95 -37.33
CA ARG A 177 8.16 -2.59 -37.08
C ARG A 177 7.49 -2.47 -35.73
N GLN A 178 6.63 -3.42 -35.35
CA GLN A 178 6.00 -3.48 -34.02
C GLN A 178 7.05 -3.56 -32.90
N LEU A 179 8.05 -4.42 -33.04
CA LEU A 179 9.12 -4.58 -32.04
C LEU A 179 9.98 -3.32 -31.95
N LYS A 180 10.31 -2.67 -33.07
CA LYS A 180 11.05 -1.39 -33.08
C LYS A 180 10.32 -0.33 -32.26
N THR A 181 9.02 -0.14 -32.52
CA THR A 181 8.19 0.82 -31.77
C THR A 181 8.06 0.46 -30.29
N GLN A 182 7.88 -0.82 -29.97
CA GLN A 182 7.77 -1.26 -28.56
C GLN A 182 9.10 -1.08 -27.80
N ILE A 183 10.23 -1.38 -28.41
CA ILE A 183 11.56 -1.18 -27.84
C ILE A 183 11.80 0.31 -27.58
N ALA A 184 11.55 1.18 -28.55
CA ALA A 184 11.69 2.63 -28.40
C ALA A 184 10.83 3.19 -27.25
N LYS A 185 9.54 2.79 -27.17
CA LYS A 185 8.66 3.19 -26.08
C LYS A 185 9.19 2.71 -24.71
N MET A 186 9.78 1.52 -24.64
CA MET A 186 10.33 0.99 -23.40
C MET A 186 11.63 1.68 -23.01
N GLU A 187 12.50 2.00 -23.95
CA GLU A 187 13.74 2.75 -23.71
C GLU A 187 13.44 4.16 -23.20
N HIS A 188 12.47 4.86 -23.84
CA HIS A 188 12.02 6.15 -23.35
C HIS A 188 11.46 6.07 -21.90
N LYS A 189 10.67 5.04 -21.61
CA LYS A 189 10.15 4.82 -20.25
C LYS A 189 11.28 4.53 -19.26
N LEU A 190 12.26 3.71 -19.63
CA LEU A 190 13.44 3.40 -18.83
C LEU A 190 14.19 4.69 -18.48
N LYS A 191 14.52 5.51 -19.47
CA LYS A 191 15.20 6.80 -19.29
C LYS A 191 14.42 7.72 -18.32
N ARG A 192 13.09 7.82 -18.46
CA ARG A 192 12.26 8.61 -17.53
C ARG A 192 12.32 8.09 -16.09
N LEU A 193 12.35 6.78 -15.89
CA LEU A 193 12.45 6.18 -14.53
C LEU A 193 13.84 6.39 -13.93
N GLU A 194 14.89 6.29 -14.72
CA GLU A 194 16.26 6.55 -14.27
C GLU A 194 16.44 8.02 -13.87
N ILE A 195 15.94 8.96 -14.68
CA ILE A 195 15.93 10.39 -14.34
C ILE A 195 15.12 10.64 -13.05
N ARG A 196 13.94 10.01 -12.92
CA ARG A 196 13.13 10.14 -11.70
C ARG A 196 13.86 9.61 -10.48
N GLN A 197 14.50 8.46 -10.59
CA GLN A 197 15.28 7.86 -9.51
C GLN A 197 16.43 8.78 -9.07
N GLN A 198 17.16 9.33 -10.04
CA GLN A 198 18.26 10.25 -9.77
C GLN A 198 17.78 11.53 -9.09
N ARG A 199 16.66 12.10 -9.54
CA ARG A 199 16.04 13.26 -8.89
C ARG A 199 15.65 12.98 -7.43
N LEU A 200 15.09 11.81 -7.15
CA LEU A 200 14.69 11.42 -5.79
C LEU A 200 15.88 11.20 -4.87
N LYS A 201 17.05 10.81 -5.41
CA LYS A 201 18.29 10.68 -4.65
C LYS A 201 18.92 12.04 -4.33
N ASN A 202 18.91 12.95 -5.30
CA ASN A 202 19.65 14.22 -5.21
C ASN A 202 18.81 15.35 -4.61
N HIS A 203 17.48 15.23 -4.64
CA HIS A 203 16.60 16.31 -4.18
C HIS A 203 15.51 15.78 -3.25
N PRO A 204 15.28 16.42 -2.10
CA PRO A 204 14.18 16.06 -1.20
C PRO A 204 12.83 16.29 -1.90
N LEU A 205 11.84 15.49 -1.49
CA LEU A 205 10.48 15.62 -2.01
C LEU A 205 9.93 17.04 -1.75
N LYS A 206 9.28 17.61 -2.76
CA LYS A 206 8.63 18.91 -2.64
C LYS A 206 7.33 18.77 -1.86
N VAL A 207 7.29 19.34 -0.66
CA VAL A 207 6.08 19.50 0.13
C VAL A 207 5.31 20.72 -0.37
N ARG A 208 4.00 20.58 -0.59
CA ARG A 208 3.11 21.68 -1.00
C ARG A 208 2.00 21.82 0.03
N PHE A 209 2.13 22.81 0.88
CA PHE A 209 1.11 23.15 1.87
C PHE A 209 -0.20 23.54 1.16
N GLY A 210 -1.31 22.93 1.56
CA GLY A 210 -2.62 23.11 0.94
C GLY A 210 -2.88 22.28 -0.34
N GLY A 211 -1.85 21.58 -0.87
CA GLY A 211 -1.98 20.62 -1.97
C GLY A 211 -1.68 21.18 -3.36
N LYS A 212 -1.37 20.26 -4.28
CA LYS A 212 -0.85 20.58 -5.63
C LYS A 212 -1.83 21.37 -6.51
N LYS A 213 -3.13 21.02 -6.47
CA LYS A 213 -4.13 21.64 -7.34
C LYS A 213 -4.34 23.13 -7.00
N LEU A 214 -4.49 23.44 -5.71
CA LEU A 214 -4.68 24.81 -5.24
C LEU A 214 -3.42 25.66 -5.42
N THR A 215 -2.24 25.11 -5.07
CA THR A 215 -0.98 25.84 -5.22
C THR A 215 -0.64 26.19 -6.68
N LYS A 216 -1.04 25.35 -7.64
CA LYS A 216 -0.77 25.58 -9.07
C LYS A 216 -1.52 26.82 -9.62
N ASN A 217 -2.71 27.08 -9.12
CA ASN A 217 -3.61 28.12 -9.62
C ASN A 217 -3.93 29.16 -8.53
N ARG A 218 -2.93 29.47 -7.68
CA ARG A 218 -3.09 30.39 -6.54
C ARG A 218 -3.43 31.84 -6.91
N MET A 219 -3.21 32.23 -8.16
CA MET A 219 -3.50 33.58 -8.64
C MET A 219 -5.00 33.86 -8.79
N ILE A 220 -5.83 32.83 -8.83
CA ILE A 220 -7.28 32.95 -8.87
C ILE A 220 -7.76 33.21 -7.43
N PRO A 221 -8.47 34.33 -7.14
CA PRO A 221 -8.83 34.74 -5.77
C PRO A 221 -9.58 33.67 -4.96
N GLU A 222 -10.53 32.97 -5.56
CA GLU A 222 -11.29 31.89 -4.91
C GLU A 222 -10.39 30.71 -4.54
N ARG A 223 -9.46 30.36 -5.43
CA ARG A 223 -8.50 29.27 -5.18
C ARG A 223 -7.44 29.69 -4.16
N HIS A 224 -7.10 30.96 -4.12
CA HIS A 224 -6.23 31.50 -3.08
C HIS A 224 -6.88 31.37 -1.71
N ARG A 225 -8.15 31.81 -1.57
CA ARG A 225 -8.94 31.65 -0.34
C ARG A 225 -9.05 30.19 0.09
N ALA A 226 -9.34 29.30 -0.85
CA ALA A 226 -9.41 27.85 -0.59
C ALA A 226 -8.03 27.27 -0.19
N LEU A 227 -6.93 27.78 -0.75
CA LEU A 227 -5.58 27.41 -0.37
C LEU A 227 -5.26 27.85 1.07
N GLU A 228 -5.56 29.10 1.41
CA GLU A 228 -5.38 29.63 2.77
C GLU A 228 -6.17 28.82 3.79
N LYS A 229 -7.47 28.63 3.56
CA LYS A 229 -8.31 27.81 4.42
C LYS A 229 -7.75 26.39 4.60
N ARG A 230 -7.27 25.76 3.53
CA ARG A 230 -6.75 24.40 3.58
C ARG A 230 -5.39 24.27 4.25
N ARG A 231 -4.47 25.23 4.05
CA ARG A 231 -3.14 25.17 4.66
C ARG A 231 -3.12 25.56 6.14
N ASN A 232 -4.13 26.32 6.58
CA ASN A 232 -4.30 26.76 7.97
C ASN A 232 -5.37 25.96 8.73
N LYS A 233 -5.86 24.84 8.19
CA LYS A 233 -7.00 24.09 8.67
C LYS A 233 -6.82 23.52 10.09
N ARG A 234 -5.62 23.26 10.55
CA ARG A 234 -5.37 22.55 11.80
C ARG A 234 -4.09 23.00 12.52
N MET A 235 -4.15 22.90 13.84
CA MET A 235 -3.03 23.17 14.74
C MET A 235 -2.93 22.04 15.75
N MET A 236 -1.73 21.48 15.94
CA MET A 236 -1.46 20.41 16.89
C MET A 236 -0.42 20.87 17.89
N ILE A 237 -0.73 20.79 19.16
CA ILE A 237 0.17 21.11 20.27
C ILE A 237 0.57 19.82 20.98
N SER A 238 1.86 19.60 21.05
CA SER A 238 2.45 18.43 21.71
C SER A 238 2.29 18.54 23.22
N GLY A 239 1.97 17.41 23.87
CA GLY A 239 1.96 17.34 25.31
C GLY A 239 3.34 17.22 25.94
N ARG A 240 3.39 17.30 27.27
CA ARG A 240 4.57 17.10 28.12
C ARG A 240 4.23 16.19 29.30
N LYS A 241 5.18 15.34 29.67
CA LYS A 241 5.01 14.38 30.77
C LYS A 241 5.02 15.04 32.17
N ASP A 242 5.70 16.18 32.26
CA ASP A 242 5.87 16.98 33.48
C ASP A 242 4.70 17.94 33.77
N CYS A 243 3.62 17.85 32.99
CA CYS A 243 2.43 18.66 33.15
C CYS A 243 1.29 17.89 33.80
N GLN A 244 0.58 18.50 34.72
CA GLN A 244 -0.52 17.90 35.49
C GLN A 244 -1.60 17.27 34.59
N TYR A 245 -1.94 17.93 33.47
CA TYR A 245 -2.94 17.47 32.49
C TYR A 245 -2.29 16.91 31.20
N GLY A 246 -1.01 16.56 31.24
CA GLY A 246 -0.27 16.09 30.07
C GLY A 246 -0.05 17.14 28.98
N ASN A 247 -0.54 18.40 29.17
CA ASN A 247 -0.41 19.51 28.24
C ASN A 247 -0.57 20.86 28.95
N PHE A 248 0.31 21.85 28.68
CA PHE A 248 0.24 23.18 29.28
C PHE A 248 -0.74 24.13 28.61
N VAL A 249 -1.08 23.88 27.36
CA VAL A 249 -1.94 24.74 26.55
C VAL A 249 -3.39 24.30 26.67
N PHE A 250 -3.61 23.00 26.76
CA PHE A 250 -4.94 22.39 26.83
C PHE A 250 -5.19 21.75 28.19
N HIS A 251 -6.36 21.98 28.73
CA HIS A 251 -6.88 21.33 29.93
C HIS A 251 -8.24 20.72 29.64
N TYR A 252 -8.38 19.42 29.72
CA TYR A 252 -9.63 18.70 29.54
C TYR A 252 -10.22 18.33 30.90
N ASP A 253 -11.39 18.84 31.16
CA ASP A 253 -12.18 18.49 32.35
C ASP A 253 -13.05 17.27 32.04
N ILE A 254 -12.82 16.21 32.83
CA ILE A 254 -13.51 14.92 32.66
C ILE A 254 -14.96 14.99 33.09
N GLU A 255 -15.29 15.78 34.11
CA GLU A 255 -16.65 15.87 34.68
C GLU A 255 -17.57 16.70 33.77
N THR A 256 -17.13 17.90 33.43
CA THR A 256 -17.91 18.83 32.60
C THR A 256 -17.80 18.55 31.10
N LYS A 257 -16.89 17.66 30.68
CA LYS A 257 -16.57 17.40 29.26
C LYS A 257 -16.19 18.67 28.49
N THR A 258 -15.51 19.59 29.16
CA THR A 258 -15.03 20.83 28.56
C THR A 258 -13.54 20.75 28.27
N LEU A 259 -13.10 21.39 27.19
CA LEU A 259 -11.69 21.55 26.85
C LEU A 259 -11.32 23.02 26.89
N GLU A 260 -10.56 23.40 27.88
CA GLU A 260 -9.97 24.74 27.93
C GLU A 260 -8.72 24.82 27.06
N TYR A 261 -8.59 25.93 26.36
CA TYR A 261 -7.50 26.20 25.46
C TYR A 261 -6.91 27.60 25.73
N ARG A 262 -5.61 27.70 25.91
CA ARG A 262 -4.89 28.96 26.07
C ARG A 262 -4.39 29.45 24.71
N SER A 263 -4.85 30.63 24.27
CA SER A 263 -4.52 31.20 22.97
C SER A 263 -3.02 31.52 22.86
N MET A 264 -2.47 31.43 21.64
CA MET A 264 -1.09 31.82 21.33
C MET A 264 -0.96 33.34 21.21
N THR A 265 -1.95 33.99 20.64
CA THR A 265 -1.98 35.43 20.37
C THR A 265 -2.43 36.24 21.57
N ASP A 266 -2.98 35.58 22.57
CA ASP A 266 -3.42 36.19 23.83
C ASP A 266 -3.17 35.21 24.99
N TRP A 267 -1.87 35.02 25.30
CA TRP A 267 -1.45 34.01 26.27
C TRP A 267 -1.93 34.32 27.70
N ASP A 268 -1.95 35.59 28.07
CA ASP A 268 -2.33 36.05 29.43
C ASP A 268 -3.85 36.33 29.54
N GLY A 269 -4.59 36.24 28.44
CA GLY A 269 -6.03 36.38 28.43
C GLY A 269 -6.78 35.18 28.96
N ALA A 270 -8.12 35.31 29.02
CA ALA A 270 -9.01 34.26 29.44
C ALA A 270 -8.86 33.02 28.53
N ARG A 271 -8.94 31.83 29.12
CA ARG A 271 -8.97 30.60 28.37
C ARG A 271 -10.23 30.49 27.51
N ILE A 272 -10.09 30.01 26.29
CA ILE A 272 -11.21 29.68 25.43
C ILE A 272 -11.72 28.29 25.82
N CYS A 273 -13.03 28.17 26.07
CA CYS A 273 -13.64 26.93 26.54
C CYS A 273 -14.48 26.29 25.43
N PHE A 274 -14.08 25.11 24.99
CA PHE A 274 -14.89 24.30 24.09
C PHE A 274 -15.87 23.46 24.92
N PRO A 275 -17.20 23.67 24.77
CA PRO A 275 -18.18 22.90 25.52
C PRO A 275 -18.44 21.54 24.87
N ASN A 276 -18.94 20.58 25.66
CA ASN A 276 -19.41 19.26 25.20
C ASN A 276 -18.40 18.49 24.32
N VAL A 277 -17.12 18.52 24.69
CA VAL A 277 -16.07 17.77 23.97
C VAL A 277 -16.16 16.30 24.34
N THR A 278 -16.88 15.53 23.53
CA THR A 278 -17.06 14.09 23.73
C THR A 278 -16.47 13.29 22.58
N PHE A 279 -15.90 12.14 22.91
CA PHE A 279 -15.23 11.26 21.93
C PHE A 279 -16.07 9.99 21.73
N PRO A 280 -16.71 9.77 20.56
CA PRO A 280 -17.52 8.58 20.30
C PRO A 280 -16.75 7.28 20.46
N TYR A 281 -15.42 7.34 20.32
CA TYR A 281 -14.51 6.22 20.46
C TYR A 281 -13.34 6.62 21.34
N GLY A 282 -13.04 5.82 22.36
CA GLY A 282 -11.89 6.00 23.23
C GLY A 282 -12.03 7.11 24.29
N GLN A 283 -13.25 7.51 24.62
CA GLN A 283 -13.53 8.44 25.74
C GLN A 283 -12.91 7.92 27.03
N GLU A 284 -13.19 6.66 27.39
CA GLU A 284 -12.67 6.01 28.60
C GLU A 284 -11.13 6.00 28.65
N TRP A 285 -10.47 5.85 27.49
CA TRP A 285 -9.00 5.87 27.45
C TRP A 285 -8.43 7.25 27.77
N ILE A 286 -9.10 8.31 27.30
CA ILE A 286 -8.69 9.69 27.62
C ILE A 286 -8.87 9.93 29.11
N GLU A 287 -10.00 9.53 29.68
CA GLU A 287 -10.33 9.70 31.08
C GLU A 287 -9.35 8.93 32.00
N THR A 288 -9.15 7.64 31.71
CA THR A 288 -8.17 6.82 32.42
C THR A 288 -6.76 7.39 32.31
N TRP A 289 -6.36 7.85 31.12
CA TRP A 289 -5.04 8.45 30.89
C TRP A 289 -4.82 9.70 31.74
N LEU A 290 -5.83 10.54 31.87
CA LEU A 290 -5.78 11.77 32.66
C LEU A 290 -5.82 11.48 34.17
N GLN A 291 -6.68 10.57 34.61
CA GLN A 291 -6.79 10.16 36.03
C GLN A 291 -5.49 9.52 36.53
N GLU A 292 -4.93 8.61 35.73
CA GLU A 292 -3.68 7.91 36.10
C GLU A 292 -2.41 8.72 35.77
N ARG A 293 -2.54 9.91 35.17
CA ARG A 293 -1.42 10.78 34.74
C ARG A 293 -0.35 10.02 33.95
N LYS A 294 -0.79 9.14 33.02
CA LYS A 294 0.11 8.24 32.25
C LYS A 294 1.13 8.95 31.35
N GLY A 295 1.03 10.26 31.16
CA GLY A 295 2.05 11.01 30.41
C GLY A 295 1.51 12.10 29.49
N ALA A 296 2.27 12.41 28.44
CA ALA A 296 1.98 13.49 27.52
C ALA A 296 0.76 13.24 26.65
N ILE A 297 -0.13 14.22 26.55
CA ILE A 297 -1.28 14.24 25.65
C ILE A 297 -1.09 15.35 24.62
N ALA A 298 -1.17 15.03 23.32
CA ALA A 298 -1.19 16.06 22.29
C ALA A 298 -2.63 16.32 21.83
N TRP A 299 -2.94 17.59 21.66
CA TRP A 299 -4.25 18.06 21.21
C TRP A 299 -4.17 18.72 19.85
N GLU A 300 -5.15 18.46 18.98
CA GLU A 300 -5.26 19.10 17.67
C GLU A 300 -6.64 19.77 17.53
N ILE A 301 -6.65 21.06 17.18
CA ILE A 301 -7.87 21.78 16.76
C ILE A 301 -7.94 21.72 15.24
N VAL A 302 -9.11 21.36 14.69
CA VAL A 302 -9.36 21.28 13.26
C VAL A 302 -10.56 22.15 12.88
N ASP A 303 -10.36 23.11 12.00
CA ASP A 303 -11.45 23.90 11.39
C ASP A 303 -12.20 23.06 10.34
N CYS A 304 -13.45 22.73 10.63
CA CYS A 304 -14.34 21.98 9.73
C CYS A 304 -15.33 22.88 8.98
N GLY A 305 -15.09 24.20 8.98
CA GLY A 305 -15.94 25.21 8.34
C GLY A 305 -16.96 25.80 9.29
N THR A 306 -18.10 25.18 9.48
CA THR A 306 -19.15 25.62 10.41
C THR A 306 -18.97 25.09 11.83
N ALA A 307 -18.02 24.18 12.03
CA ALA A 307 -17.76 23.54 13.30
C ALA A 307 -16.25 23.36 13.55
N TRP A 308 -15.91 23.15 14.81
CA TRP A 308 -14.61 22.70 15.28
C TRP A 308 -14.63 21.18 15.50
N GLN A 309 -13.49 20.53 15.31
CA GLN A 309 -13.27 19.15 15.76
C GLN A 309 -11.98 19.12 16.58
N ILE A 310 -12.09 18.61 17.78
CA ILE A 310 -10.96 18.40 18.67
C ILE A 310 -10.44 16.98 18.48
N ARG A 311 -9.11 16.82 18.49
CA ARG A 311 -8.49 15.51 18.42
C ARG A 311 -7.50 15.35 19.57
N CYS A 312 -7.65 14.25 20.27
CA CYS A 312 -6.74 13.81 21.31
C CYS A 312 -5.77 12.77 20.74
N ILE A 313 -4.48 12.94 20.97
CA ILE A 313 -3.44 12.03 20.50
C ILE A 313 -2.69 11.47 21.69
N LEU A 314 -2.88 10.19 21.95
CA LEU A 314 -2.30 9.43 23.04
C LEU A 314 -1.25 8.44 22.52
N THR A 315 -0.35 8.03 23.39
CA THR A 315 0.58 6.93 23.12
C THR A 315 0.12 5.72 23.92
N LYS A 316 -0.59 4.79 23.29
CA LYS A 316 -0.97 3.52 23.93
C LYS A 316 0.26 2.61 23.99
N GLU A 317 0.60 2.12 25.16
CA GLU A 317 1.57 1.04 25.29
C GLU A 317 0.99 -0.24 24.69
N PRO A 318 1.77 -1.05 23.99
CA PRO A 318 1.28 -2.32 23.50
C PRO A 318 1.01 -3.23 24.68
N GLU A 319 -0.25 -3.56 24.89
CA GLU A 319 -0.63 -4.66 25.78
C GLU A 319 -0.14 -5.99 25.18
N SER A 320 -0.06 -7.03 26.00
CA SER A 320 0.33 -8.35 25.55
C SER A 320 -0.62 -8.82 24.44
N MET A 321 -0.06 -9.15 23.27
CA MET A 321 -0.84 -9.66 22.13
C MET A 321 -0.83 -11.18 22.18
N ASN A 322 -1.97 -11.80 21.89
CA ASN A 322 -2.01 -13.25 21.68
C ASN A 322 -1.28 -13.61 20.38
N ASN A 323 -0.08 -14.14 20.52
CA ASN A 323 0.78 -14.60 19.41
C ASN A 323 1.01 -16.12 19.47
N TYR A 324 0.19 -16.86 20.17
CA TYR A 324 0.33 -18.31 20.29
C TYR A 324 -0.39 -19.04 19.17
N TYR A 325 0.35 -19.68 18.31
CA TYR A 325 -0.13 -20.41 17.12
C TYR A 325 -0.26 -21.91 17.35
N GLY A 326 0.04 -22.41 18.54
CA GLY A 326 0.02 -23.84 18.89
C GLY A 326 -1.37 -24.44 18.83
N ASP A 327 -2.40 -23.72 19.28
CA ASP A 327 -3.79 -24.19 19.28
C ASP A 327 -4.52 -23.98 17.94
N GLY A 328 -3.81 -23.51 16.95
CA GLY A 328 -4.38 -23.18 15.65
C GLY A 328 -4.27 -21.69 15.33
N THR A 329 -4.88 -21.29 14.23
CA THR A 329 -4.90 -19.89 13.78
C THR A 329 -6.05 -19.64 12.83
N ILE A 330 -6.41 -18.37 12.68
CA ILE A 330 -7.38 -17.94 11.68
C ILE A 330 -6.63 -17.43 10.46
N GLY A 331 -6.71 -18.18 9.34
CA GLY A 331 -6.14 -17.79 8.06
C GLY A 331 -7.08 -16.91 7.27
N ILE A 332 -6.57 -15.84 6.66
CA ILE A 332 -7.38 -14.95 5.81
C ILE A 332 -6.77 -14.77 4.43
N ASP A 333 -7.60 -14.95 3.40
CA ASP A 333 -7.31 -14.59 2.00
C ASP A 333 -8.14 -13.37 1.62
N ILE A 334 -7.46 -12.25 1.38
CA ILE A 334 -8.11 -10.95 1.12
C ILE A 334 -8.18 -10.71 -0.38
N ASN A 335 -9.38 -10.60 -0.88
CA ASN A 335 -9.68 -10.40 -2.28
C ASN A 335 -10.24 -9.00 -2.57
N TYR A 336 -10.61 -8.77 -3.81
CA TYR A 336 -11.17 -7.51 -4.28
C TYR A 336 -12.55 -7.20 -3.68
N ASP A 337 -13.40 -8.21 -3.50
CA ASP A 337 -14.80 -8.09 -3.14
C ASP A 337 -15.18 -8.89 -1.88
N HIS A 338 -14.21 -9.57 -1.27
CA HIS A 338 -14.43 -10.36 -0.07
C HIS A 338 -13.14 -10.70 0.69
N ILE A 339 -13.30 -11.10 1.93
CA ILE A 339 -12.30 -11.78 2.75
C ILE A 339 -12.80 -13.21 2.98
N ALA A 340 -12.02 -14.19 2.57
CA ALA A 340 -12.25 -15.57 2.97
C ALA A 340 -11.45 -15.87 4.25
N MET A 341 -12.11 -16.44 5.22
CA MET A 341 -11.56 -16.81 6.53
C MET A 341 -11.67 -18.31 6.74
N THR A 342 -10.67 -18.90 7.39
CA THR A 342 -10.69 -20.30 7.85
C THR A 342 -10.01 -20.42 9.20
N GLU A 343 -10.61 -21.20 10.08
CA GLU A 343 -10.03 -21.56 11.37
C GLU A 343 -9.38 -22.93 11.29
N THR A 344 -8.25 -23.10 11.97
CA THR A 344 -7.56 -24.39 12.09
C THR A 344 -7.41 -24.81 13.55
N ASP A 345 -7.29 -26.12 13.77
CA ASP A 345 -6.83 -26.70 15.02
C ASP A 345 -5.30 -26.72 15.12
N GLN A 346 -4.77 -27.27 16.22
CA GLN A 346 -3.33 -27.45 16.45
C GLN A 346 -2.64 -28.29 15.36
N SER A 347 -3.35 -29.23 14.75
CA SER A 347 -2.86 -30.10 13.66
C SER A 347 -3.05 -29.51 12.27
N GLY A 348 -3.60 -28.30 12.19
CA GLY A 348 -3.87 -27.59 10.94
C GLY A 348 -5.07 -28.16 10.18
N ASN A 349 -5.99 -28.89 10.82
CA ASN A 349 -7.25 -29.29 10.21
C ASN A 349 -8.24 -28.13 10.22
N LEU A 350 -9.16 -28.12 9.28
CA LEU A 350 -10.21 -27.12 9.19
C LEU A 350 -11.25 -27.33 10.28
N LEU A 351 -11.55 -26.30 11.06
CA LEU A 351 -12.63 -26.25 12.05
C LEU A 351 -13.81 -25.44 11.54
N HIS A 352 -13.56 -24.24 11.00
CA HIS A 352 -14.60 -23.34 10.52
C HIS A 352 -14.13 -22.56 9.30
N HIS A 353 -15.07 -22.13 8.44
CA HIS A 353 -14.81 -21.24 7.31
C HIS A 353 -15.96 -20.28 7.05
N GLU A 354 -15.65 -19.08 6.60
CA GLU A 354 -16.64 -18.04 6.27
C GLU A 354 -16.11 -17.08 5.20
N VAL A 355 -17.02 -16.44 4.46
CA VAL A 355 -16.69 -15.43 3.45
C VAL A 355 -17.44 -14.13 3.74
N MET A 356 -16.71 -13.10 4.16
CA MET A 356 -17.23 -11.74 4.37
C MET A 356 -17.17 -10.97 3.05
N ARG A 357 -18.33 -10.67 2.45
CA ARG A 357 -18.42 -9.93 1.18
C ARG A 357 -18.49 -8.42 1.42
N TYR A 358 -17.93 -7.66 0.48
CA TYR A 358 -18.04 -6.20 0.42
C TYR A 358 -18.01 -5.71 -1.04
N ASP A 359 -18.61 -4.55 -1.28
CA ASP A 359 -18.68 -3.95 -2.61
C ASP A 359 -17.81 -2.70 -2.68
N MET A 360 -16.97 -2.59 -3.72
CA MET A 360 -16.11 -1.44 -3.97
C MET A 360 -16.51 -0.61 -5.19
N GLU A 361 -17.51 -1.07 -5.98
CA GLU A 361 -17.89 -0.36 -7.21
C GLU A 361 -18.59 0.97 -6.90
N GLY A 362 -18.23 2.01 -7.63
CA GLY A 362 -18.84 3.34 -7.50
C GLY A 362 -18.55 4.07 -6.19
N LYS A 363 -17.82 3.47 -5.24
CA LYS A 363 -17.58 4.05 -3.92
C LYS A 363 -16.33 4.90 -3.85
N ARG A 364 -16.34 5.91 -2.99
CA ARG A 364 -15.18 6.73 -2.67
C ARG A 364 -14.21 5.96 -1.78
N SER A 365 -12.93 6.32 -1.82
CA SER A 365 -11.89 5.62 -1.05
C SER A 365 -12.15 5.51 0.46
N GLY A 366 -12.81 6.50 1.07
CA GLY A 366 -13.22 6.44 2.48
C GLY A 366 -14.29 5.39 2.74
N GLN A 367 -15.29 5.28 1.86
CA GLN A 367 -16.36 4.29 1.97
C GLN A 367 -15.82 2.86 1.78
N ILE A 368 -14.91 2.67 0.81
CA ILE A 368 -14.22 1.39 0.60
C ILE A 368 -13.40 1.00 1.84
N LYS A 369 -12.66 1.96 2.42
CA LYS A 369 -11.89 1.72 3.64
C LYS A 369 -12.80 1.31 4.80
N HIS A 370 -13.95 1.94 4.94
CA HIS A 370 -14.93 1.61 5.97
C HIS A 370 -15.46 0.18 5.80
N GLN A 371 -15.89 -0.23 4.62
CA GLN A 371 -16.40 -1.58 4.37
C GLN A 371 -15.36 -2.67 4.60
N ILE A 372 -14.11 -2.46 4.15
CA ILE A 372 -13.02 -3.40 4.45
C ILE A 372 -12.77 -3.44 5.96
N SER A 373 -12.86 -2.29 6.65
CA SER A 373 -12.70 -2.24 8.10
C SER A 373 -13.81 -3.00 8.83
N GLU A 374 -15.05 -2.91 8.39
CA GLU A 374 -16.18 -3.68 8.96
C GLU A 374 -16.01 -5.20 8.73
N ALA A 375 -15.62 -5.60 7.51
CA ALA A 375 -15.35 -7.01 7.23
C ALA A 375 -14.19 -7.56 8.08
N LEU A 376 -13.14 -6.78 8.27
CA LEU A 376 -12.03 -7.14 9.15
C LEU A 376 -12.44 -7.14 10.64
N GLU A 377 -13.36 -6.26 11.07
CA GLU A 377 -13.86 -6.28 12.44
C GLU A 377 -14.46 -7.63 12.79
N LYS A 378 -15.33 -8.17 11.95
CA LYS A 378 -15.93 -9.50 12.12
C LYS A 378 -14.89 -10.61 12.27
N VAL A 379 -13.81 -10.54 11.45
CA VAL A 379 -12.69 -11.49 11.56
C VAL A 379 -12.00 -11.40 12.91
N PHE A 380 -11.75 -10.18 13.40
CA PHE A 380 -11.08 -9.98 14.69
C PHE A 380 -11.98 -10.32 15.87
N GLU A 381 -13.28 -10.01 15.82
CA GLU A 381 -14.26 -10.42 16.83
C GLU A 381 -14.35 -11.94 16.92
N TYR A 382 -14.36 -12.64 15.78
CA TYR A 382 -14.32 -14.10 15.76
C TYR A 382 -13.00 -14.64 16.32
N ALA A 383 -11.87 -14.05 15.95
CA ALA A 383 -10.55 -14.43 16.43
C ALA A 383 -10.40 -14.25 17.95
N ASP A 384 -11.02 -13.20 18.49
CA ASP A 384 -11.05 -12.92 19.93
C ASP A 384 -11.89 -13.97 20.67
N GLN A 385 -13.08 -14.28 20.16
CA GLN A 385 -13.95 -15.34 20.69
C GLN A 385 -13.27 -16.72 20.72
N GLN A 386 -12.49 -17.04 19.69
CA GLN A 386 -11.76 -18.31 19.61
C GLN A 386 -10.39 -18.27 20.30
N HIS A 387 -9.98 -17.14 20.83
CA HIS A 387 -8.67 -16.91 21.45
C HIS A 387 -7.50 -17.31 20.52
N LYS A 388 -7.64 -17.15 19.19
CA LYS A 388 -6.65 -17.55 18.20
C LYS A 388 -6.03 -16.35 17.46
N PRO A 389 -4.70 -16.38 17.18
CA PRO A 389 -4.06 -15.37 16.37
C PRO A 389 -4.46 -15.50 14.90
N ILE A 390 -4.20 -14.44 14.13
CA ILE A 390 -4.53 -14.37 12.70
C ILE A 390 -3.29 -14.58 11.85
N THR A 391 -3.45 -15.29 10.73
CA THR A 391 -2.44 -15.42 9.68
C THR A 391 -2.95 -14.81 8.38
N ALA A 392 -2.17 -13.91 7.79
CA ALA A 392 -2.51 -13.22 6.53
C ALA A 392 -1.36 -13.32 5.52
N GLU A 393 -1.67 -13.12 4.24
CA GLU A 393 -0.62 -13.01 3.21
C GLU A 393 0.16 -11.70 3.31
N ASN A 394 1.48 -11.76 3.10
CA ASN A 394 2.30 -10.57 2.94
C ASN A 394 2.08 -9.92 1.57
N ILE A 395 1.08 -9.04 1.48
CA ILE A 395 0.67 -8.37 0.25
C ILE A 395 1.78 -7.45 -0.31
N LYS A 396 2.70 -6.95 0.52
CA LYS A 396 3.87 -6.14 0.06
C LYS A 396 4.82 -6.94 -0.83
N SER A 397 4.87 -8.26 -0.69
CA SER A 397 5.71 -9.14 -1.49
C SER A 397 5.16 -9.40 -2.89
N ILE A 398 3.89 -9.11 -3.15
CA ILE A 398 3.26 -9.31 -4.46
C ILE A 398 3.84 -8.30 -5.44
N GLN A 399 4.71 -8.77 -6.33
CA GLN A 399 5.26 -7.96 -7.41
C GLN A 399 4.13 -7.53 -8.34
N ARG A 400 3.89 -6.22 -8.43
CA ARG A 400 2.92 -5.63 -9.37
C ARG A 400 3.30 -6.03 -10.81
N LYS A 401 2.54 -6.91 -11.43
CA LYS A 401 2.65 -7.23 -12.87
C LYS A 401 2.10 -6.06 -13.71
N LYS A 402 2.71 -4.88 -13.60
CA LYS A 402 2.21 -3.61 -14.18
C LYS A 402 2.22 -3.52 -15.70
N PHE A 403 2.79 -4.47 -16.46
CA PHE A 403 3.24 -4.11 -17.79
C PHE A 403 2.60 -4.80 -18.99
N TYR A 404 1.89 -5.92 -18.84
CA TYR A 404 1.50 -6.73 -20.00
C TYR A 404 0.17 -7.46 -19.93
N ASP A 405 -0.81 -6.95 -19.18
CA ASP A 405 -2.11 -7.60 -19.19
C ASP A 405 -3.16 -6.81 -19.98
N LYS A 406 -3.90 -7.49 -20.84
CA LYS A 406 -4.95 -6.90 -21.69
C LYS A 406 -6.16 -6.39 -20.87
N HIS A 407 -6.28 -6.78 -19.61
CA HIS A 407 -7.40 -6.43 -18.74
C HIS A 407 -7.13 -5.20 -17.88
N ARG A 408 -7.04 -4.02 -18.50
CA ARG A 408 -6.77 -2.72 -17.83
C ARG A 408 -7.71 -2.39 -16.66
N LYS A 409 -9.00 -2.73 -16.76
CA LYS A 409 -10.00 -2.42 -15.73
C LYS A 409 -9.75 -3.23 -14.45
N ARG A 410 -9.51 -4.54 -14.55
CA ARG A 410 -9.27 -5.44 -13.41
C ARG A 410 -8.01 -5.07 -12.60
N HIS A 411 -6.95 -4.65 -13.27
CA HIS A 411 -5.70 -4.25 -12.59
C HIS A 411 -5.75 -2.88 -11.91
N ARG A 412 -6.63 -1.99 -12.37
CA ARG A 412 -6.77 -0.65 -11.80
C ARG A 412 -7.39 -0.70 -10.41
N HIS A 413 -8.34 -1.59 -10.17
CA HIS A 413 -9.01 -1.76 -8.88
C HIS A 413 -8.13 -2.44 -7.83
N ILE A 414 -7.40 -3.49 -8.22
CA ILE A 414 -6.58 -4.29 -7.29
C ILE A 414 -5.28 -3.58 -6.86
N SER A 415 -4.70 -2.72 -7.71
CA SER A 415 -3.27 -2.40 -7.58
C SER A 415 -2.92 -1.20 -6.71
N MET A 416 -3.83 -0.28 -6.43
CA MET A 416 -3.44 0.97 -5.77
C MET A 416 -4.05 1.20 -4.39
N PHE A 417 -5.24 0.72 -4.15
CA PHE A 417 -5.96 1.06 -2.93
C PHE A 417 -5.89 -0.04 -1.86
N ALA A 418 -6.15 -1.27 -2.25
CA ALA A 418 -6.40 -2.35 -1.30
C ALA A 418 -5.17 -2.74 -0.46
N SER A 419 -4.01 -2.96 -1.09
CA SER A 419 -2.88 -3.61 -0.39
C SER A 419 -2.27 -2.81 0.76
N HIS A 420 -2.11 -1.50 0.63
CA HIS A 420 -1.49 -0.68 1.68
C HIS A 420 -2.49 -0.40 2.80
N CYS A 421 -3.72 -0.04 2.43
CA CYS A 421 -4.79 0.25 3.39
C CYS A 421 -5.18 -0.98 4.22
N ILE A 422 -5.25 -2.15 3.59
CA ILE A 422 -5.58 -3.42 4.27
C ILE A 422 -4.55 -3.78 5.32
N GLN A 423 -3.25 -3.64 5.02
CA GLN A 423 -2.21 -3.93 6.01
C GLN A 423 -2.23 -2.94 7.19
N GLU A 424 -2.50 -1.66 6.93
CA GLU A 424 -2.66 -0.67 8.00
C GLU A 424 -3.86 -0.99 8.88
N LEU A 425 -4.99 -1.40 8.28
CA LEU A 425 -6.19 -1.81 9.01
C LEU A 425 -5.95 -3.08 9.82
N LEU A 426 -5.29 -4.09 9.26
CA LEU A 426 -4.93 -5.32 9.97
C LEU A 426 -4.08 -5.02 11.22
N ILE A 427 -3.04 -4.20 11.07
CA ILE A 427 -2.17 -3.83 12.19
C ILE A 427 -2.94 -3.01 13.24
N SER A 428 -3.79 -2.08 12.80
CA SER A 428 -4.59 -1.25 13.73
C SER A 428 -5.57 -2.09 14.53
N LYS A 429 -6.27 -3.04 13.87
CA LYS A 429 -7.21 -3.94 14.54
C LYS A 429 -6.52 -4.98 15.44
N ALA A 430 -5.35 -5.49 15.00
CA ALA A 430 -4.51 -6.36 15.82
C ALA A 430 -4.21 -5.73 17.19
N VAL A 431 -3.83 -4.45 17.20
CA VAL A 431 -3.59 -3.71 18.44
C VAL A 431 -4.87 -3.49 19.23
N LYS A 432 -6.01 -3.20 18.56
CA LYS A 432 -7.31 -2.96 19.21
C LYS A 432 -7.82 -4.20 19.95
N HIS A 433 -7.71 -5.37 19.32
CA HIS A 433 -8.21 -6.65 19.84
C HIS A 433 -7.14 -7.47 20.57
N HIS A 434 -5.94 -6.95 20.75
CA HIS A 434 -4.80 -7.66 21.36
C HIS A 434 -4.47 -9.02 20.72
N ILE A 435 -4.74 -9.14 19.42
CA ILE A 435 -4.53 -10.36 18.62
C ILE A 435 -3.32 -10.20 17.71
N GLY A 436 -2.41 -11.17 17.74
CA GLY A 436 -1.24 -11.23 16.88
C GLY A 436 -1.61 -11.50 15.41
N VAL A 437 -0.92 -10.85 14.48
CA VAL A 437 -1.06 -11.09 13.04
C VAL A 437 0.27 -11.47 12.43
N LYS A 438 0.39 -12.73 11.99
CA LYS A 438 1.55 -13.27 11.28
C LYS A 438 1.39 -13.11 9.78
N PHE A 439 2.36 -12.51 9.10
CA PHE A 439 2.36 -12.36 7.65
C PHE A 439 3.20 -13.44 6.98
N VAL A 440 2.57 -14.27 6.14
CA VAL A 440 3.21 -15.36 5.43
C VAL A 440 3.46 -15.05 3.95
N HIS A 441 4.37 -15.79 3.34
CA HIS A 441 4.72 -15.60 1.92
C HIS A 441 3.56 -16.05 1.00
N PRO A 442 3.10 -15.23 0.03
CA PRO A 442 1.89 -15.49 -0.76
C PRO A 442 2.09 -16.46 -1.93
N ALA A 443 3.28 -17.05 -2.11
CA ALA A 443 3.51 -17.88 -3.28
C ALA A 443 2.74 -19.20 -3.22
N TYR A 444 1.91 -19.43 -4.24
CA TYR A 444 1.20 -20.67 -4.49
C TYR A 444 0.11 -21.07 -3.46
N THR A 445 -0.28 -20.22 -2.52
CA THR A 445 -1.35 -20.50 -1.55
C THR A 445 -2.66 -20.90 -2.24
N SER A 446 -3.16 -20.10 -3.18
CA SER A 446 -4.36 -20.42 -3.94
C SER A 446 -4.25 -21.69 -4.79
N LYS A 447 -3.03 -22.07 -5.24
CA LYS A 447 -2.83 -23.29 -6.03
C LYS A 447 -2.76 -24.51 -5.14
N ALA A 448 -2.03 -24.42 -4.05
CA ALA A 448 -1.95 -25.48 -3.06
C ALA A 448 -3.32 -25.72 -2.45
N GLY A 449 -4.03 -24.68 -2.05
CA GLY A 449 -5.39 -24.76 -1.54
C GLY A 449 -6.34 -25.44 -2.53
N LYS A 450 -6.37 -24.96 -3.78
CA LYS A 450 -7.20 -25.55 -4.83
C LYS A 450 -6.96 -27.05 -5.02
N MET A 451 -5.72 -27.49 -5.05
CA MET A 451 -5.39 -28.90 -5.36
C MET A 451 -5.47 -29.82 -4.15
N ARG A 452 -5.37 -29.32 -2.92
CA ARG A 452 -5.36 -30.16 -1.71
C ARG A 452 -6.68 -30.14 -0.94
N TYR A 453 -7.33 -28.97 -0.85
CA TYR A 453 -8.38 -28.73 0.16
C TYR A 453 -9.75 -28.43 -0.43
N LEU A 454 -9.83 -27.87 -1.66
CA LEU A 454 -11.10 -27.51 -2.27
C LEU A 454 -12.08 -28.67 -2.28
N ARG A 455 -11.68 -29.82 -2.80
CA ARG A 455 -12.53 -31.03 -2.87
C ARG A 455 -12.68 -31.68 -1.51
N ARG A 456 -11.59 -31.78 -0.74
CA ARG A 456 -11.59 -32.50 0.55
C ARG A 456 -12.59 -31.94 1.54
N TYR A 457 -12.79 -30.62 1.53
CA TYR A 457 -13.64 -29.90 2.48
C TYR A 457 -14.81 -29.16 1.83
N GLY A 458 -15.03 -29.29 0.52
CA GLY A 458 -16.09 -28.58 -0.19
C GLY A 458 -15.92 -27.06 -0.26
N LEU A 459 -14.68 -26.57 -0.16
CA LEU A 459 -14.35 -25.15 -0.07
C LEU A 459 -14.36 -24.45 -1.42
N SER A 460 -14.60 -23.14 -1.43
CA SER A 460 -14.24 -22.29 -2.57
C SER A 460 -12.70 -22.18 -2.73
N VAL A 461 -12.24 -21.68 -3.88
CA VAL A 461 -10.80 -21.48 -4.12
C VAL A 461 -10.18 -20.51 -3.11
N HIS A 462 -10.94 -19.54 -2.63
CA HIS A 462 -10.47 -18.51 -1.69
C HIS A 462 -10.44 -19.03 -0.25
N GLU A 463 -11.43 -19.80 0.18
CA GLU A 463 -11.41 -20.47 1.48
C GLU A 463 -10.29 -21.52 1.54
N ALA A 464 -10.10 -22.29 0.48
CA ALA A 464 -8.99 -23.23 0.38
C ALA A 464 -7.61 -22.51 0.41
N ALA A 465 -7.52 -21.31 -0.15
CA ALA A 465 -6.32 -20.46 -0.02
C ALA A 465 -6.13 -19.97 1.42
N ALA A 466 -7.20 -19.52 2.08
CA ALA A 466 -7.17 -19.11 3.48
C ALA A 466 -6.70 -20.24 4.40
N LEU A 467 -7.16 -21.49 4.16
CA LEU A 467 -6.67 -22.68 4.87
C LEU A 467 -5.17 -22.92 4.67
N CYS A 468 -4.67 -22.77 3.43
CA CYS A 468 -3.24 -22.82 3.17
C CYS A 468 -2.46 -21.72 3.89
N ILE A 469 -3.04 -20.54 4.04
CA ILE A 469 -2.45 -19.41 4.74
C ILE A 469 -2.38 -19.71 6.23
N ALA A 470 -3.49 -20.21 6.84
CA ALA A 470 -3.54 -20.63 8.24
C ALA A 470 -2.45 -21.65 8.55
N ARG A 471 -2.44 -22.76 7.81
CA ARG A 471 -1.47 -23.85 7.97
C ARG A 471 -0.03 -23.37 7.81
N ARG A 472 0.22 -22.45 6.88
CA ARG A 472 1.55 -21.83 6.71
C ARG A 472 1.92 -20.94 7.89
N GLY A 473 0.97 -20.31 8.56
CA GLY A 473 1.14 -19.59 9.83
C GLY A 473 1.64 -20.50 10.94
N GLN A 474 1.13 -21.72 11.01
CA GLN A 474 1.54 -22.79 11.91
C GLN A 474 2.79 -23.55 11.43
N GLU A 475 3.45 -23.07 10.33
CA GLU A 475 4.69 -23.64 9.77
C GLU A 475 4.52 -24.96 9.02
N PHE A 476 3.29 -25.42 8.77
CA PHE A 476 3.06 -26.58 7.91
C PHE A 476 3.49 -26.32 6.46
N LYS A 477 4.09 -27.33 5.85
CA LYS A 477 4.58 -27.30 4.47
C LYS A 477 3.61 -28.03 3.55
N GLU A 478 3.04 -27.31 2.60
CA GLU A 478 2.13 -27.90 1.62
C GLU A 478 2.90 -28.60 0.49
N SER A 479 3.08 -29.92 0.61
CA SER A 479 3.67 -30.75 -0.45
C SER A 479 2.68 -30.93 -1.60
N ILE A 480 3.19 -31.25 -2.78
CA ILE A 480 2.37 -31.62 -3.93
C ILE A 480 1.68 -32.97 -3.66
N PRO A 481 0.36 -33.12 -3.96
CA PRO A 481 -0.32 -34.39 -3.91
C PRO A 481 0.41 -35.46 -4.73
N SER A 482 0.30 -36.73 -4.32
CA SER A 482 1.02 -37.85 -4.94
C SER A 482 0.75 -37.99 -6.44
N TYR A 483 -0.50 -37.79 -6.86
CA TYR A 483 -0.92 -37.85 -8.26
C TYR A 483 -0.31 -36.76 -9.16
N LEU A 484 0.17 -35.66 -8.60
CA LEU A 484 0.87 -34.61 -9.34
C LEU A 484 2.39 -34.82 -9.45
N LYS A 485 2.97 -35.73 -8.64
CA LYS A 485 4.41 -36.00 -8.63
C LYS A 485 4.98 -36.48 -9.98
N PRO A 486 4.29 -37.36 -10.76
CA PRO A 486 4.79 -37.82 -12.07
C PRO A 486 5.03 -36.67 -13.07
N TYR A 487 4.29 -35.56 -12.94
CA TYR A 487 4.42 -34.39 -13.83
C TYR A 487 5.60 -33.48 -13.49
N LEU A 488 6.40 -33.77 -12.45
CA LEU A 488 7.62 -33.07 -12.13
C LEU A 488 8.76 -33.53 -13.04
N LYS A 489 9.12 -32.73 -14.04
CA LYS A 489 10.06 -33.09 -15.10
C LYS A 489 11.54 -33.19 -14.66
N ASN A 490 11.90 -32.69 -13.47
CA ASN A 490 13.29 -32.59 -13.03
C ASN A 490 13.44 -33.01 -11.56
N GLU A 491 14.35 -33.92 -11.25
CA GLU A 491 14.61 -34.41 -9.90
C GLU A 491 15.08 -33.31 -8.93
N LYS A 492 15.87 -32.35 -9.39
CA LYS A 492 16.27 -31.18 -8.58
C LYS A 492 15.09 -30.34 -8.14
N VAL A 493 14.02 -30.31 -8.94
CA VAL A 493 12.77 -29.59 -8.62
C VAL A 493 11.91 -30.41 -7.64
N ARG A 494 12.09 -31.72 -7.57
CA ARG A 494 11.36 -32.60 -6.63
C ARG A 494 11.78 -32.35 -5.17
N ALA A 495 12.97 -31.86 -4.93
CA ALA A 495 13.52 -31.62 -3.58
C ALA A 495 12.95 -30.36 -2.89
N LEU A 496 12.55 -29.34 -3.63
CA LEU A 496 12.17 -28.03 -3.09
C LEU A 496 10.67 -27.71 -3.32
N ILE A 497 9.88 -27.69 -2.26
CA ILE A 497 8.42 -27.52 -2.31
C ILE A 497 7.96 -26.27 -3.10
N PRO A 498 8.53 -25.06 -2.93
CA PRO A 498 8.09 -23.90 -3.72
C PRO A 498 8.36 -24.04 -5.22
N GLN A 499 9.45 -24.73 -5.59
CA GLN A 499 9.82 -25.00 -6.99
C GLN A 499 8.90 -26.05 -7.61
N GLN A 500 8.45 -27.03 -6.84
CA GLN A 500 7.49 -28.04 -7.27
C GLN A 500 6.19 -27.37 -7.74
N TRP A 501 5.56 -26.52 -6.91
CA TRP A 501 4.36 -25.77 -7.29
C TRP A 501 4.58 -24.85 -8.49
N GLY A 502 5.77 -24.26 -8.62
CA GLY A 502 6.18 -23.44 -9.76
C GLY A 502 6.26 -24.22 -11.07
N SER A 503 6.79 -25.44 -11.04
CA SER A 503 7.01 -26.27 -12.23
C SER A 503 5.73 -26.78 -12.86
N ILE A 504 4.74 -27.15 -12.05
CA ILE A 504 3.43 -27.67 -12.49
C ILE A 504 2.34 -26.57 -12.65
N THR A 505 2.72 -25.30 -12.47
CA THR A 505 1.76 -24.17 -12.54
C THR A 505 0.94 -24.15 -13.83
N LYS A 506 1.55 -24.47 -14.98
CA LYS A 506 0.85 -24.47 -16.28
C LYS A 506 -0.20 -25.59 -16.35
N LEU A 507 0.11 -26.73 -15.75
CA LEU A 507 -0.82 -27.87 -15.66
C LEU A 507 -2.00 -27.52 -14.76
N ILE A 508 -1.75 -27.04 -13.54
CA ILE A 508 -2.81 -26.65 -12.58
C ILE A 508 -3.74 -25.57 -13.16
N ASN A 509 -3.23 -24.64 -13.96
CA ASN A 509 -4.05 -23.60 -14.57
C ASN A 509 -5.04 -24.12 -15.63
N LYS A 510 -4.87 -25.33 -16.14
CA LYS A 510 -5.81 -25.98 -17.06
C LYS A 510 -6.95 -26.69 -16.33
N VAL A 511 -6.74 -27.05 -15.07
CA VAL A 511 -7.73 -27.75 -14.24
C VAL A 511 -8.79 -26.76 -13.78
N THR A 512 -10.05 -27.02 -14.09
CA THR A 512 -11.18 -26.21 -13.62
C THR A 512 -11.62 -26.62 -12.21
N THR A 513 -12.45 -25.81 -11.56
CA THR A 513 -13.06 -26.19 -10.28
C THR A 513 -14.01 -27.36 -10.46
N GLN A 514 -14.74 -27.39 -11.57
CA GLN A 514 -15.65 -28.46 -11.91
C GLN A 514 -14.91 -29.78 -12.10
N ASP A 515 -13.75 -29.79 -12.76
CA ASP A 515 -12.93 -31.00 -12.88
C ASP A 515 -12.52 -31.57 -11.52
N LEU A 516 -12.18 -30.69 -10.56
CA LEU A 516 -11.79 -31.11 -9.21
C LEU A 516 -12.96 -31.68 -8.39
N LEU A 517 -14.18 -31.26 -8.65
CA LEU A 517 -15.36 -31.74 -7.96
C LEU A 517 -15.86 -33.08 -8.54
N LEU A 518 -15.74 -33.27 -9.86
CA LEU A 518 -16.27 -34.42 -10.58
C LEU A 518 -15.30 -35.62 -10.59
N TYR A 519 -13.97 -35.39 -10.58
CA TYR A 519 -12.97 -36.44 -10.76
C TYR A 519 -12.03 -36.58 -9.59
N MET A 520 -11.68 -37.82 -9.22
CA MET A 520 -10.70 -38.08 -8.15
C MET A 520 -9.30 -37.59 -8.53
N ASP A 521 -8.93 -37.69 -9.81
CA ASP A 521 -7.64 -37.30 -10.38
C ASP A 521 -7.80 -36.54 -11.70
N PRO A 522 -8.14 -35.27 -11.68
CA PRO A 522 -8.47 -34.49 -12.87
C PRO A 522 -7.32 -34.35 -13.88
N VAL A 523 -6.11 -34.68 -13.46
CA VAL A 523 -4.91 -34.58 -14.29
C VAL A 523 -4.63 -35.87 -15.06
N ILE A 524 -5.03 -37.01 -14.54
CA ILE A 524 -4.76 -38.34 -15.13
C ILE A 524 -5.77 -38.65 -16.27
N HIS A 525 -6.99 -38.14 -16.17
CA HIS A 525 -8.05 -38.40 -17.17
C HIS A 525 -8.06 -37.42 -18.35
N ARG A 526 -7.05 -36.60 -18.54
CA ARG A 526 -6.93 -35.60 -19.62
C ARG A 526 -5.73 -35.82 -20.53
N ASN A 527 -5.36 -37.04 -20.81
CA ASN A 527 -4.41 -37.36 -21.89
C ASN A 527 -5.09 -37.36 -23.23
#